data_26498edf9f2e5ac4c2402bd3052c1625
#
_entry.id   26498edf9f2e5ac4c2402bd3052c1625
#
_cell.length_a   1.000
_cell.length_b   1.000
_cell.length_c   1.000
_cell.angle_alpha   90.00
_cell.angle_beta   90.00
_cell.angle_gamma   90.00
#
_symmetry.space_group_name_H-M   'P 1'
#
loop_
_entity.id
_entity.type
_entity.pdbx_description
1 polymer ?
#
loop_
_entity_poly.entity_id
_entity_poly.type
_entity_poly.pdbx_seq_one_letter_code
_entity_poly.pdbx_strand_id
1 'polypeptide(L)'
;MKWSKLQPLNAYHRFCIRHLVSNFNTRFHDKRLKNMIQRAGEHNQLRKFNATMDSIRQYNKDAAAILDNETDVEKWTLAKDGGRRYGAMTTNLSECFNGVLKGARNLPITAMVEFIYFKLVHYFNDRRVKTQAQLSSGQAFSTHAMEIFQKWSEKASLHHVIEFNREEGTFQIQTQPSLTSMNKGNHRHVVKLGDRSCSCGKWQAYHIPCSHVIAACASQHINVYQYIDPFYSLTEMLASYQPHFEPMKDAPYWEEDPNFPMLRPDPRLLRQRGRPKSTRIRNEMDWRENQHKQSCGLCNQEGHNCKKCPNAISNQEAVMPQS
;
A
#
# COMPACT_ATOMS: atom_id res chain seq x y z
N MET A 1 20.55 -3.03 -13.86
CA MET A 1 20.93 -2.02 -12.88
C MET A 1 20.62 -2.60 -11.50
N LYS A 2 21.64 -3.01 -10.74
CA LYS A 2 21.41 -3.49 -9.36
C LYS A 2 21.22 -2.26 -8.47
N TRP A 3 20.01 -2.10 -7.94
CA TRP A 3 19.66 -1.06 -7.00
C TRP A 3 20.30 -1.35 -5.64
N SER A 4 21.63 -1.17 -5.53
CA SER A 4 22.40 -1.52 -4.33
C SER A 4 21.90 -0.81 -3.05
N LYS A 5 21.27 0.36 -3.19
CA LYS A 5 20.67 1.11 -2.08
C LYS A 5 19.30 0.59 -1.63
N LEU A 6 18.66 -0.28 -2.43
CA LEU A 6 17.35 -0.87 -2.15
C LEU A 6 17.45 -2.35 -1.73
N GLN A 7 18.57 -2.74 -1.11
CA GLN A 7 18.76 -4.07 -0.53
C GLN A 7 18.21 -4.14 0.90
N PRO A 8 17.87 -5.33 1.41
CA PRO A 8 17.57 -5.54 2.83
C PRO A 8 18.63 -4.88 3.70
N LEU A 9 18.24 -4.19 4.74
CA LEU A 9 18.91 -3.24 5.63
C LEU A 9 18.58 -1.77 5.31
N ASN A 10 18.41 -1.37 4.04
CA ASN A 10 18.08 0.01 3.65
C ASN A 10 16.65 0.13 3.11
N ALA A 11 16.10 -0.93 2.52
CA ALA A 11 14.74 -0.96 1.98
C ALA A 11 14.13 -2.35 2.08
N TYR A 12 12.83 -2.39 2.33
CA TYR A 12 12.06 -3.63 2.45
C TYR A 12 10.93 -3.62 1.43
N HIS A 13 11.00 -4.55 0.47
CA HIS A 13 9.95 -4.71 -0.52
C HIS A 13 8.71 -5.35 0.11
N ARG A 14 7.55 -4.74 -0.09
CA ARG A 14 6.26 -5.20 0.42
C ARG A 14 5.18 -5.14 -0.68
N PHE A 15 4.30 -6.13 -0.69
CA PHE A 15 3.20 -6.18 -1.66
C PHE A 15 1.99 -5.36 -1.19
N CYS A 16 1.31 -4.73 -2.12
CA CYS A 16 0.02 -4.13 -1.87
C CYS A 16 -1.04 -5.22 -1.73
N ILE A 17 -1.72 -5.29 -0.59
CA ILE A 17 -2.75 -6.32 -0.34
C ILE A 17 -3.90 -6.23 -1.36
N ARG A 18 -4.29 -5.03 -1.79
CA ARG A 18 -5.35 -4.85 -2.81
C ARG A 18 -4.98 -5.49 -4.13
N HIS A 19 -3.74 -5.32 -4.59
CA HIS A 19 -3.26 -5.91 -5.84
C HIS A 19 -3.15 -7.43 -5.71
N LEU A 20 -2.60 -7.95 -4.61
CA LEU A 20 -2.55 -9.38 -4.36
C LEU A 20 -3.94 -10.00 -4.40
N VAL A 21 -4.88 -9.46 -3.64
CA VAL A 21 -6.27 -9.91 -3.57
C VAL A 21 -6.99 -9.79 -4.92
N SER A 22 -6.70 -8.73 -5.69
CA SER A 22 -7.24 -8.56 -7.05
C SER A 22 -6.74 -9.64 -7.99
N ASN A 23 -5.45 -9.99 -7.93
CA ASN A 23 -4.86 -11.05 -8.75
C ASN A 23 -5.50 -12.41 -8.45
N PHE A 24 -5.70 -12.73 -7.16
CA PHE A 24 -6.44 -13.95 -6.78
C PHE A 24 -7.88 -13.93 -7.27
N ASN A 25 -8.58 -12.79 -7.16
CA ASN A 25 -9.95 -12.69 -7.64
C ASN A 25 -10.05 -12.83 -9.17
N THR A 26 -9.05 -12.37 -9.92
CA THR A 26 -8.98 -12.53 -11.38
C THR A 26 -8.77 -14.01 -11.76
N ARG A 27 -7.98 -14.75 -10.96
CA ARG A 27 -7.67 -16.16 -11.24
C ARG A 27 -8.79 -17.10 -10.81
N PHE A 28 -9.37 -16.88 -9.63
CA PHE A 28 -10.32 -17.82 -9.02
C PHE A 28 -11.78 -17.38 -9.14
N HIS A 29 -12.05 -16.11 -9.46
CA HIS A 29 -13.40 -15.51 -9.57
C HIS A 29 -14.27 -15.71 -8.32
N ASP A 30 -13.65 -15.79 -7.14
CA ASP A 30 -14.29 -16.11 -5.87
C ASP A 30 -14.19 -14.96 -4.86
N LYS A 31 -15.33 -14.31 -4.59
CA LYS A 31 -15.43 -13.19 -3.62
C LYS A 31 -15.17 -13.61 -2.17
N ARG A 32 -15.52 -14.86 -1.81
CA ARG A 32 -15.31 -15.37 -0.45
C ARG A 32 -13.83 -15.60 -0.21
N LEU A 33 -13.15 -16.27 -1.14
CA LEU A 33 -11.70 -16.46 -1.12
C LEU A 33 -10.96 -15.11 -1.08
N LYS A 34 -11.38 -14.15 -1.92
CA LYS A 34 -10.90 -12.77 -1.91
C LYS A 34 -10.92 -12.16 -0.51
N ASN A 35 -12.06 -12.25 0.18
CA ASN A 35 -12.22 -11.68 1.52
C ASN A 35 -11.37 -12.42 2.57
N MET A 36 -11.20 -13.74 2.43
CA MET A 36 -10.37 -14.52 3.33
C MET A 36 -8.90 -14.14 3.21
N ILE A 37 -8.37 -13.97 1.99
CA ILE A 37 -6.98 -13.56 1.74
C ILE A 37 -6.75 -12.14 2.27
N GLN A 38 -7.69 -11.23 2.04
CA GLN A 38 -7.59 -9.87 2.59
C GLN A 38 -7.50 -9.88 4.11
N ARG A 39 -8.39 -10.64 4.78
CA ARG A 39 -8.36 -10.79 6.25
C ARG A 39 -7.05 -11.41 6.73
N ALA A 40 -6.53 -12.42 6.03
CA ALA A 40 -5.25 -13.02 6.38
C ALA A 40 -4.14 -11.97 6.37
N GLY A 41 -4.05 -11.15 5.32
CA GLY A 41 -3.07 -10.08 5.21
C GLY A 41 -3.18 -9.01 6.30
N GLU A 42 -4.40 -8.65 6.70
CA GLU A 42 -4.68 -7.59 7.67
C GLU A 42 -4.58 -8.03 9.14
N HIS A 43 -4.43 -9.33 9.41
CA HIS A 43 -4.24 -9.80 10.79
C HIS A 43 -2.86 -9.41 11.32
N ASN A 44 -2.85 -8.75 12.47
CA ASN A 44 -1.64 -8.42 13.22
C ASN A 44 -1.25 -9.46 14.28
N GLN A 45 -2.06 -10.52 14.47
CA GLN A 45 -1.75 -11.66 15.33
C GLN A 45 -1.46 -12.89 14.49
N LEU A 46 -0.29 -13.51 14.71
CA LEU A 46 0.12 -14.74 14.01
C LEU A 46 -0.90 -15.87 14.14
N ARG A 47 -1.48 -16.04 15.35
CA ARG A 47 -2.52 -17.04 15.59
C ARG A 47 -3.75 -16.85 14.69
N LYS A 48 -4.21 -15.60 14.52
CA LYS A 48 -5.36 -15.30 13.67
C LYS A 48 -5.03 -15.45 12.18
N PHE A 49 -3.83 -15.08 11.81
CA PHE A 49 -3.32 -15.32 10.47
C PHE A 49 -3.30 -16.80 10.14
N ASN A 50 -2.69 -17.64 10.99
CA ASN A 50 -2.62 -19.09 10.79
C ASN A 50 -4.02 -19.72 10.69
N ALA A 51 -4.94 -19.39 11.62
CA ALA A 51 -6.31 -19.89 11.57
C ALA A 51 -7.04 -19.51 10.28
N THR A 52 -6.79 -18.30 9.74
CA THR A 52 -7.37 -17.89 8.47
C THR A 52 -6.73 -18.63 7.30
N MET A 53 -5.42 -18.85 7.33
CA MET A 53 -4.71 -19.66 6.32
C MET A 53 -5.20 -21.11 6.32
N ASP A 54 -5.43 -21.72 7.50
CA ASP A 54 -6.01 -23.06 7.60
C ASP A 54 -7.42 -23.11 6.99
N SER A 55 -8.23 -22.08 7.24
CA SER A 55 -9.55 -21.95 6.59
C SER A 55 -9.45 -21.82 5.07
N ILE A 56 -8.43 -21.10 4.56
CA ILE A 56 -8.18 -20.99 3.11
C ILE A 56 -7.74 -22.36 2.54
N ARG A 57 -6.86 -23.11 3.24
CA ARG A 57 -6.42 -24.46 2.83
C ARG A 57 -7.59 -25.45 2.73
N GLN A 58 -8.53 -25.37 3.68
CA GLN A 58 -9.74 -26.20 3.65
C GLN A 58 -10.70 -25.79 2.53
N TYR A 59 -10.79 -24.49 2.23
CA TYR A 59 -11.73 -23.95 1.26
C TYR A 59 -11.23 -24.10 -0.19
N ASN A 60 -9.96 -23.80 -0.45
CA ASN A 60 -9.35 -23.87 -1.79
C ASN A 60 -7.85 -24.19 -1.67
N LYS A 61 -7.52 -25.45 -1.94
CA LYS A 61 -6.15 -25.98 -1.84
C LYS A 61 -5.18 -25.33 -2.82
N ASP A 62 -5.65 -25.02 -4.04
CA ASP A 62 -4.78 -24.44 -5.08
C ASP A 62 -4.41 -22.99 -4.71
N ALA A 63 -5.38 -22.22 -4.23
CA ALA A 63 -5.11 -20.87 -3.76
C ALA A 63 -4.17 -20.85 -2.55
N ALA A 64 -4.33 -21.81 -1.62
CA ALA A 64 -3.44 -21.95 -0.47
C ALA A 64 -2.01 -22.32 -0.91
N ALA A 65 -1.86 -23.25 -1.85
CA ALA A 65 -0.55 -23.65 -2.37
C ALA A 65 0.20 -22.46 -3.01
N ILE A 66 -0.51 -21.60 -3.71
CA ILE A 66 0.08 -20.37 -4.28
C ILE A 66 0.52 -19.41 -3.17
N LEU A 67 -0.31 -19.20 -2.15
CA LEU A 67 0.04 -18.32 -1.03
C LEU A 67 1.24 -18.85 -0.22
N ASP A 68 1.35 -20.17 -0.06
CA ASP A 68 2.41 -20.80 0.71
C ASP A 68 3.74 -20.91 -0.07
N ASN A 69 3.69 -21.17 -1.39
CA ASN A 69 4.86 -21.51 -2.19
C ASN A 69 5.33 -20.40 -3.12
N GLU A 70 4.41 -19.60 -3.67
CA GLU A 70 4.74 -18.59 -4.69
C GLU A 70 4.79 -17.17 -4.12
N THR A 71 4.32 -16.97 -2.86
CA THR A 71 4.33 -15.66 -2.23
C THR A 71 5.13 -15.68 -0.93
N ASP A 72 6.03 -14.72 -0.77
CA ASP A 72 6.72 -14.50 0.50
C ASP A 72 5.73 -13.89 1.51
N VAL A 73 5.39 -14.65 2.54
CA VAL A 73 4.37 -14.28 3.54
C VAL A 73 4.71 -12.97 4.25
N GLU A 74 5.97 -12.66 4.47
CA GLU A 74 6.41 -11.40 5.09
C GLU A 74 6.10 -10.19 4.21
N LYS A 75 6.05 -10.40 2.89
CA LYS A 75 5.79 -9.32 1.94
C LYS A 75 4.33 -8.89 1.87
N TRP A 76 3.37 -9.64 2.38
CA TRP A 76 1.95 -9.33 2.22
C TRP A 76 1.10 -9.37 3.49
N THR A 77 1.64 -9.81 4.64
CA THR A 77 0.88 -9.87 5.90
C THR A 77 1.43 -8.93 6.97
N LEU A 78 0.55 -8.38 7.82
CA LEU A 78 0.95 -7.62 9.00
C LEU A 78 1.52 -8.50 10.11
N ALA A 79 1.07 -9.75 10.22
CA ALA A 79 1.47 -10.66 11.30
C ALA A 79 2.96 -11.03 11.28
N LYS A 80 3.59 -10.99 10.09
CA LYS A 80 5.00 -11.32 9.87
C LYS A 80 5.82 -10.17 9.31
N ASP A 81 5.25 -8.97 9.23
CA ASP A 81 5.90 -7.80 8.65
C ASP A 81 7.04 -7.23 9.52
N GLY A 82 7.08 -7.56 10.80
CA GLY A 82 8.03 -6.97 11.76
C GLY A 82 7.79 -5.48 12.02
N GLY A 83 6.57 -4.98 11.77
CA GLY A 83 6.19 -3.58 11.98
C GLY A 83 6.64 -2.61 10.87
N ARG A 84 7.33 -3.08 9.85
CA ARG A 84 7.96 -2.23 8.81
C ARG A 84 6.99 -1.45 7.94
N ARG A 85 5.71 -1.82 7.93
CA ARG A 85 4.65 -1.11 7.19
C ARG A 85 3.99 0.01 7.97
N TYR A 86 4.19 0.09 9.28
CA TYR A 86 3.45 1.02 10.12
C TYR A 86 1.92 0.92 9.92
N GLY A 87 1.43 -0.31 9.66
CA GLY A 87 0.02 -0.57 9.36
C GLY A 87 -0.44 -0.30 7.92
N ALA A 88 0.40 0.27 7.07
CA ALA A 88 0.05 0.59 5.68
C ALA A 88 0.07 -0.67 4.79
N MET A 89 -1.11 -1.14 4.37
CA MET A 89 -1.27 -2.36 3.57
C MET A 89 -1.46 -2.11 2.08
N THR A 90 -1.57 -0.85 1.67
CA THR A 90 -1.89 -0.47 0.29
C THR A 90 -0.93 0.57 -0.27
N THR A 91 -0.79 0.60 -1.58
CA THR A 91 -0.01 1.59 -2.34
C THR A 91 -0.84 2.79 -2.80
N ASN A 92 -1.93 3.11 -2.08
CA ASN A 92 -2.85 4.18 -2.48
C ASN A 92 -2.16 5.53 -2.72
N LEU A 93 -1.12 5.85 -1.97
CA LEU A 93 -0.35 7.09 -2.15
C LEU A 93 0.32 7.14 -3.54
N SER A 94 0.93 6.03 -3.97
CA SER A 94 1.53 5.94 -5.31
C SER A 94 0.48 6.00 -6.41
N GLU A 95 -0.70 5.39 -6.19
CA GLU A 95 -1.82 5.44 -7.13
C GLU A 95 -2.40 6.86 -7.24
N CYS A 96 -2.52 7.58 -6.12
CA CYS A 96 -2.94 8.98 -6.11
C CYS A 96 -1.97 9.87 -6.90
N PHE A 97 -0.66 9.70 -6.68
CA PHE A 97 0.35 10.45 -7.43
C PHE A 97 0.33 10.10 -8.93
N ASN A 98 0.15 8.83 -9.28
CA ASN A 98 -0.07 8.41 -10.66
C ASN A 98 -1.32 9.08 -11.28
N GLY A 99 -2.36 9.32 -10.49
CA GLY A 99 -3.55 10.08 -10.88
C GLY A 99 -3.22 11.53 -11.23
N VAL A 100 -2.41 12.18 -10.41
CA VAL A 100 -1.93 13.57 -10.64
C VAL A 100 -1.12 13.66 -11.94
N LEU A 101 -0.30 12.64 -12.24
CA LEU A 101 0.53 12.60 -13.45
C LEU A 101 -0.26 12.25 -14.73
N LYS A 102 -1.55 11.94 -14.64
CA LYS A 102 -2.36 11.53 -15.81
C LYS A 102 -2.34 12.58 -16.93
N GLY A 103 -2.46 13.86 -16.58
CA GLY A 103 -2.39 14.97 -17.54
C GLY A 103 -1.00 15.17 -18.15
N ALA A 104 0.03 14.92 -17.37
CA ALA A 104 1.42 15.11 -17.79
C ALA A 104 1.92 14.02 -18.77
N ARG A 105 1.32 12.83 -18.79
CA ARG A 105 1.80 11.69 -19.60
C ARG A 105 1.79 11.92 -21.11
N ASN A 106 1.02 12.90 -21.58
CA ASN A 106 0.94 13.24 -22.99
C ASN A 106 1.81 14.45 -23.37
N LEU A 107 2.52 15.03 -22.40
CA LEU A 107 3.43 16.15 -22.63
C LEU A 107 4.76 15.65 -23.21
N PRO A 108 5.49 16.52 -23.94
CA PRO A 108 6.90 16.28 -24.24
C PRO A 108 7.70 16.03 -22.96
N ILE A 109 8.80 15.28 -23.06
CA ILE A 109 9.57 14.85 -21.90
C ILE A 109 10.02 16.04 -21.03
N THR A 110 10.51 17.11 -21.63
CA THR A 110 10.92 18.34 -20.93
C THR A 110 9.77 18.95 -20.13
N ALA A 111 8.63 19.17 -20.76
CA ALA A 111 7.44 19.72 -20.11
C ALA A 111 6.87 18.77 -19.02
N MET A 112 7.00 17.45 -19.21
CA MET A 112 6.62 16.47 -18.19
C MET A 112 7.53 16.54 -16.96
N VAL A 113 8.85 16.65 -17.16
CA VAL A 113 9.82 16.79 -16.07
C VAL A 113 9.58 18.09 -15.31
N GLU A 114 9.40 19.18 -16.01
CA GLU A 114 9.08 20.50 -15.45
C GLU A 114 7.78 20.45 -14.62
N PHE A 115 6.72 19.88 -15.18
CA PHE A 115 5.45 19.68 -14.46
C PHE A 115 5.63 18.88 -13.16
N ILE A 116 6.38 17.77 -13.20
CA ILE A 116 6.65 16.94 -12.02
C ILE A 116 7.45 17.74 -11.00
N TYR A 117 8.47 18.46 -11.44
CA TYR A 117 9.31 19.29 -10.59
C TYR A 117 8.49 20.31 -9.80
N PHE A 118 7.70 21.13 -10.48
CA PHE A 118 6.87 22.14 -9.83
C PHE A 118 5.79 21.51 -8.91
N LYS A 119 5.26 20.35 -9.26
CA LYS A 119 4.35 19.61 -8.36
C LYS A 119 5.03 19.17 -7.09
N LEU A 120 6.26 18.69 -7.17
CA LEU A 120 7.04 18.32 -5.98
C LEU A 120 7.35 19.55 -5.13
N VAL A 121 7.82 20.64 -5.72
CA VAL A 121 8.04 21.93 -5.04
C VAL A 121 6.80 22.36 -4.27
N HIS A 122 5.65 22.34 -4.93
CA HIS A 122 4.37 22.71 -4.32
C HIS A 122 4.02 21.78 -3.13
N TYR A 123 4.14 20.47 -3.30
CA TYR A 123 3.85 19.52 -2.22
C TYR A 123 4.77 19.68 -1.02
N PHE A 124 6.06 19.92 -1.24
CA PHE A 124 7.02 20.13 -0.16
C PHE A 124 6.70 21.42 0.59
N ASN A 125 6.43 22.51 -0.12
CA ASN A 125 6.07 23.79 0.48
C ASN A 125 4.77 23.69 1.28
N ASP A 126 3.71 23.14 0.70
CA ASP A 126 2.42 22.98 1.38
C ASP A 126 2.54 22.17 2.67
N ARG A 127 3.28 21.05 2.59
CA ARG A 127 3.44 20.17 3.75
C ARG A 127 4.31 20.83 4.81
N ARG A 128 5.36 21.54 4.42
CA ARG A 128 6.20 22.32 5.34
C ARG A 128 5.38 23.34 6.10
N VAL A 129 4.61 24.17 5.40
CA VAL A 129 3.76 25.21 5.98
C VAL A 129 2.72 24.60 6.93
N LYS A 130 2.04 23.54 6.50
CA LYS A 130 1.04 22.85 7.33
C LYS A 130 1.66 22.25 8.59
N THR A 131 2.80 21.54 8.45
CA THR A 131 3.49 20.92 9.58
C THR A 131 4.00 21.97 10.56
N GLN A 132 4.54 23.08 10.06
CA GLN A 132 4.99 24.20 10.90
C GLN A 132 3.82 24.82 11.67
N ALA A 133 2.67 25.01 11.03
CA ALA A 133 1.46 25.52 11.69
C ALA A 133 0.96 24.56 12.79
N GLN A 134 1.00 23.25 12.55
CA GLN A 134 0.65 22.26 13.56
C GLN A 134 1.61 22.28 14.76
N LEU A 135 2.91 22.37 14.53
CA LEU A 135 3.91 22.52 15.59
C LEU A 135 3.69 23.80 16.40
N SER A 136 3.44 24.93 15.73
CA SER A 136 3.16 26.21 16.37
C SER A 136 1.87 26.21 17.21
N SER A 137 0.92 25.33 16.87
CA SER A 137 -0.30 25.12 17.67
C SER A 137 -0.10 24.14 18.85
N GLY A 138 1.13 23.69 19.10
CA GLY A 138 1.48 22.81 20.22
C GLY A 138 1.23 21.33 19.96
N GLN A 139 0.93 20.93 18.73
CA GLN A 139 0.80 19.52 18.37
C GLN A 139 2.20 18.88 18.27
N ALA A 140 2.36 17.66 18.80
CA ALA A 140 3.62 16.92 18.76
C ALA A 140 3.64 15.82 17.68
N PHE A 141 2.48 15.26 17.37
CA PHE A 141 2.34 14.10 16.47
C PHE A 141 1.41 14.39 15.30
N SER A 142 1.58 13.65 14.23
CA SER A 142 0.77 13.75 13.02
C SER A 142 -0.72 13.46 13.30
N THR A 143 -1.61 14.15 12.58
CA THR A 143 -3.06 13.97 12.70
C THR A 143 -3.45 12.50 12.56
N HIS A 144 -2.86 11.78 11.61
CA HIS A 144 -3.10 10.35 11.40
C HIS A 144 -2.79 9.50 12.65
N ALA A 145 -1.65 9.73 13.29
CA ALA A 145 -1.29 8.99 14.50
C ALA A 145 -2.25 9.32 15.66
N MET A 146 -2.64 10.59 15.80
CA MET A 146 -3.56 11.03 16.85
C MET A 146 -4.98 10.50 16.65
N GLU A 147 -5.47 10.39 15.42
CA GLU A 147 -6.76 9.76 15.12
C GLU A 147 -6.79 8.28 15.52
N ILE A 148 -5.72 7.53 15.21
CA ILE A 148 -5.57 6.12 15.62
C ILE A 148 -5.51 6.04 17.15
N PHE A 149 -4.69 6.89 17.78
CA PHE A 149 -4.51 6.93 19.22
C PHE A 149 -5.83 7.23 19.92
N GLN A 150 -6.56 8.26 19.50
CA GLN A 150 -7.85 8.63 20.07
C GLN A 150 -8.86 7.48 20.01
N LYS A 151 -8.98 6.84 18.85
CA LYS A 151 -9.86 5.67 18.65
C LYS A 151 -9.50 4.50 19.59
N TRP A 152 -8.22 4.34 19.92
CA TRP A 152 -7.78 3.29 20.83
C TRP A 152 -7.89 3.73 22.28
N SER A 153 -7.74 5.01 22.56
CA SER A 153 -7.94 5.59 23.91
C SER A 153 -9.37 5.42 24.40
N GLU A 154 -10.36 5.65 23.53
CA GLU A 154 -11.78 5.41 23.83
C GLU A 154 -12.05 3.95 24.26
N LYS A 155 -11.35 3.01 23.65
CA LYS A 155 -11.45 1.58 24.01
C LYS A 155 -10.69 1.24 25.29
N ALA A 156 -9.65 1.97 25.60
CA ALA A 156 -8.80 1.71 26.76
C ALA A 156 -9.56 1.89 28.08
N SER A 157 -10.50 2.85 28.16
CA SER A 157 -11.32 3.11 29.33
C SER A 157 -12.21 1.93 29.77
N LEU A 158 -12.46 1.00 28.82
CA LEU A 158 -13.28 -0.19 29.05
C LEU A 158 -12.45 -1.40 29.49
N HIS A 159 -11.14 -1.28 29.64
CA HIS A 159 -10.27 -2.39 29.95
C HIS A 159 -10.00 -2.47 31.47
N HIS A 160 -9.98 -3.68 31.98
CA HIS A 160 -9.54 -3.95 33.36
C HIS A 160 -8.06 -4.32 33.33
N VAL A 161 -7.27 -3.62 34.18
CA VAL A 161 -5.82 -3.81 34.26
C VAL A 161 -5.47 -4.62 35.49
N ILE A 162 -4.69 -5.68 35.31
CA ILE A 162 -4.11 -6.49 36.37
C ILE A 162 -2.59 -6.34 36.27
N GLU A 163 -1.98 -5.83 37.30
CA GLU A 163 -0.54 -5.67 37.40
C GLU A 163 0.12 -6.99 37.81
N PHE A 164 1.14 -7.42 37.09
CA PHE A 164 1.92 -8.62 37.42
C PHE A 164 3.30 -8.28 37.95
N ASN A 165 3.99 -7.36 37.30
CA ASN A 165 5.30 -6.90 37.73
C ASN A 165 5.45 -5.42 37.33
N ARG A 166 5.45 -4.55 38.33
CA ARG A 166 5.53 -3.11 38.15
C ARG A 166 6.92 -2.67 37.67
N GLU A 167 7.98 -3.27 38.21
CA GLU A 167 9.36 -2.91 37.89
C GLU A 167 9.69 -3.25 36.43
N GLU A 168 9.22 -4.39 35.94
CA GLU A 168 9.36 -4.80 34.55
C GLU A 168 8.29 -4.23 33.63
N GLY A 169 7.30 -3.52 34.15
CA GLY A 169 6.20 -2.97 33.36
C GLY A 169 5.35 -4.06 32.69
N THR A 170 5.12 -5.19 33.39
CA THR A 170 4.33 -6.31 32.85
C THR A 170 2.91 -6.29 33.41
N PHE A 171 1.92 -6.25 32.50
CA PHE A 171 0.50 -6.15 32.82
C PHE A 171 -0.32 -7.18 32.06
N GLN A 172 -1.39 -7.67 32.68
CA GLN A 172 -2.47 -8.39 32.00
C GLN A 172 -3.69 -7.46 31.87
N ILE A 173 -4.15 -7.33 30.65
CA ILE A 173 -5.29 -6.47 30.32
C ILE A 173 -6.47 -7.36 29.92
N GLN A 174 -7.55 -7.25 30.67
CA GLN A 174 -8.79 -7.96 30.36
C GLN A 174 -9.75 -7.01 29.64
N THR A 175 -10.16 -7.42 28.42
CA THR A 175 -11.12 -6.65 27.63
C THR A 175 -12.54 -7.04 28.06
N GLN A 176 -13.44 -6.06 28.21
CA GLN A 176 -14.84 -6.33 28.46
C GLN A 176 -15.56 -6.77 27.17
N PRO A 177 -16.63 -7.58 27.29
CA PRO A 177 -17.52 -7.91 26.18
C PRO A 177 -18.13 -6.65 25.59
N SER A 178 -18.19 -6.55 24.26
CA SER A 178 -18.94 -5.49 23.61
C SER A 178 -20.44 -5.72 23.79
N LEU A 179 -21.17 -4.69 24.17
CA LEU A 179 -22.66 -4.73 24.29
C LEU A 179 -23.36 -5.15 23.00
N THR A 180 -22.70 -4.97 21.85
CA THR A 180 -23.24 -5.28 20.52
C THR A 180 -22.90 -6.68 20.02
N SER A 181 -22.08 -7.45 20.75
CA SER A 181 -21.63 -8.76 20.30
C SER A 181 -21.32 -9.66 21.49
N MET A 182 -22.27 -10.49 21.87
CA MET A 182 -22.16 -11.43 23.01
C MET A 182 -20.94 -12.35 23.00
N ASN A 183 -20.30 -12.55 21.85
CA ASN A 183 -19.13 -13.43 21.68
C ASN A 183 -17.80 -12.68 21.45
N LYS A 184 -17.78 -11.35 21.51
CA LYS A 184 -16.57 -10.54 21.33
C LYS A 184 -16.26 -9.78 22.61
N GLY A 185 -15.34 -10.31 23.37
CA GLY A 185 -14.87 -9.71 24.62
C GLY A 185 -14.30 -10.76 25.55
N ASN A 186 -13.92 -10.34 26.74
CA ASN A 186 -13.31 -11.18 27.77
C ASN A 186 -12.02 -11.87 27.32
N HIS A 187 -11.24 -11.20 26.44
CA HIS A 187 -9.90 -11.65 26.08
C HIS A 187 -8.88 -11.07 27.04
N ARG A 188 -7.86 -11.86 27.36
CA ARG A 188 -6.72 -11.43 28.15
C ARG A 188 -5.55 -11.13 27.21
N HIS A 189 -4.94 -9.98 27.41
CA HIS A 189 -3.76 -9.54 26.66
C HIS A 189 -2.63 -9.23 27.62
N VAL A 190 -1.42 -9.64 27.27
CA VAL A 190 -0.21 -9.31 28.03
C VAL A 190 0.44 -8.09 27.37
N VAL A 191 0.76 -7.10 28.18
CA VAL A 191 1.52 -5.91 27.82
C VAL A 191 2.84 -5.95 28.56
N LYS A 192 3.93 -5.72 27.83
CA LYS A 192 5.27 -5.50 28.40
C LYS A 192 5.79 -4.17 27.87
N LEU A 193 5.86 -3.19 28.78
CA LEU A 193 6.24 -1.83 28.39
C LEU A 193 7.71 -1.72 27.99
N GLY A 194 8.61 -2.43 28.72
CA GLY A 194 10.03 -2.47 28.42
C GLY A 194 10.33 -3.04 27.02
N ASP A 195 9.65 -4.12 26.66
CA ASP A 195 9.80 -4.77 25.34
C ASP A 195 9.02 -4.03 24.24
N ARG A 196 8.29 -2.98 24.54
CA ARG A 196 7.34 -2.31 23.64
C ARG A 196 6.41 -3.30 22.93
N SER A 197 5.87 -4.25 23.68
CA SER A 197 5.09 -5.36 23.13
C SER A 197 3.71 -5.51 23.77
N CYS A 198 2.75 -5.95 22.96
CA CYS A 198 1.43 -6.36 23.39
C CYS A 198 1.02 -7.62 22.62
N SER A 199 0.48 -8.63 23.32
CA SER A 199 0.03 -9.88 22.69
C SER A 199 -1.09 -9.70 21.65
N CYS A 200 -1.70 -8.51 21.56
CA CYS A 200 -2.63 -8.18 20.49
C CYS A 200 -1.94 -7.87 19.15
N GLY A 201 -0.62 -7.62 19.12
CA GLY A 201 0.18 -7.34 17.94
C GLY A 201 0.00 -5.96 17.30
N LYS A 202 -0.96 -5.13 17.78
CA LYS A 202 -1.24 -3.83 17.17
C LYS A 202 -0.13 -2.82 17.42
N TRP A 203 0.41 -2.79 18.64
CA TRP A 203 1.49 -1.87 18.97
C TRP A 203 2.70 -2.11 18.10
N GLN A 204 3.10 -3.37 17.93
CA GLN A 204 4.22 -3.74 17.08
C GLN A 204 3.97 -3.47 15.59
N ALA A 205 2.72 -3.63 15.13
CA ALA A 205 2.37 -3.44 13.73
C ALA A 205 2.24 -1.96 13.32
N TYR A 206 1.76 -1.12 14.25
CA TYR A 206 1.45 0.29 13.97
C TYR A 206 2.45 1.25 14.62
N HIS A 207 3.26 0.79 15.57
CA HIS A 207 4.15 1.61 16.39
C HIS A 207 3.45 2.74 17.16
N ILE A 208 2.16 2.57 17.39
CA ILE A 208 1.32 3.44 18.22
C ILE A 208 0.77 2.58 19.34
N PRO A 209 0.81 3.04 20.62
CA PRO A 209 0.25 2.31 21.76
C PRO A 209 -1.19 1.88 21.51
N CYS A 210 -1.44 0.58 21.56
CA CYS A 210 -2.80 0.04 21.39
C CYS A 210 -3.63 0.30 22.68
N SER A 211 -4.94 0.07 22.61
CA SER A 211 -5.84 0.30 23.76
C SER A 211 -5.39 -0.41 25.05
N HIS A 212 -4.74 -1.57 24.95
CA HIS A 212 -4.23 -2.29 26.12
C HIS A 212 -3.02 -1.59 26.75
N VAL A 213 -2.11 -1.06 25.94
CA VAL A 213 -0.96 -0.30 26.37
C VAL A 213 -1.41 1.03 27.00
N ILE A 214 -2.37 1.72 26.38
CA ILE A 214 -2.94 2.96 26.90
C ILE A 214 -3.57 2.71 28.28
N ALA A 215 -4.33 1.63 28.46
CA ALA A 215 -4.93 1.28 29.75
C ALA A 215 -3.86 0.97 30.81
N ALA A 216 -2.80 0.22 30.43
CA ALA A 216 -1.68 -0.07 31.36
C ALA A 216 -0.95 1.22 31.78
N CYS A 217 -0.66 2.13 30.84
CA CYS A 217 -0.01 3.41 31.15
C CYS A 217 -0.91 4.28 32.04
N ALA A 218 -2.21 4.34 31.76
CA ALA A 218 -3.15 5.10 32.56
C ALA A 218 -3.22 4.61 34.02
N SER A 219 -3.23 3.29 34.24
CA SER A 219 -3.26 2.68 35.58
C SER A 219 -2.02 3.02 36.42
N GLN A 220 -0.90 3.34 35.79
CA GLN A 220 0.37 3.64 36.44
C GLN A 220 0.75 5.12 36.35
N HIS A 221 -0.12 5.97 35.83
CA HIS A 221 0.16 7.40 35.60
C HIS A 221 1.39 7.65 34.71
N ILE A 222 1.68 6.72 33.79
CA ILE A 222 2.80 6.82 32.85
C ILE A 222 2.36 7.63 31.63
N ASN A 223 3.23 8.56 31.20
CA ASN A 223 2.98 9.30 29.94
C ASN A 223 3.04 8.35 28.74
N VAL A 224 1.89 8.03 28.19
CA VAL A 224 1.76 7.08 27.07
C VAL A 224 2.35 7.59 25.76
N TYR A 225 2.47 8.92 25.59
CA TYR A 225 2.98 9.51 24.34
C TYR A 225 4.45 9.17 24.08
N GLN A 226 5.25 8.87 25.11
CA GLN A 226 6.63 8.40 24.96
C GLN A 226 6.75 7.05 24.21
N TYR A 227 5.66 6.32 24.09
CA TYR A 227 5.59 5.02 23.41
C TYR A 227 5.09 5.11 21.97
N ILE A 228 4.72 6.30 21.49
CA ILE A 228 4.48 6.56 20.07
C ILE A 228 5.83 6.65 19.37
N ASP A 229 5.97 5.97 18.24
CA ASP A 229 7.21 5.98 17.47
C ASP A 229 7.53 7.41 16.97
N PRO A 230 8.78 7.88 17.09
CA PRO A 230 9.21 9.19 16.58
C PRO A 230 8.90 9.43 15.10
N PHE A 231 8.79 8.37 14.29
CA PHE A 231 8.36 8.45 12.89
C PHE A 231 7.06 9.26 12.71
N TYR A 232 6.17 9.24 13.71
CA TYR A 232 4.92 10.00 13.67
C TYR A 232 5.04 11.41 14.21
N SER A 233 6.20 11.84 14.72
CA SER A 233 6.38 13.19 15.24
C SER A 233 6.34 14.23 14.12
N LEU A 234 5.76 15.38 14.42
CA LEU A 234 5.75 16.51 13.49
C LEU A 234 7.15 17.09 13.26
N THR A 235 8.07 16.89 14.20
CA THR A 235 9.46 17.30 14.06
C THR A 235 10.17 16.51 12.97
N GLU A 236 10.05 15.18 12.98
CA GLU A 236 10.60 14.31 11.92
C GLU A 236 9.92 14.56 10.58
N MET A 237 8.61 14.78 10.61
CA MET A 237 7.85 15.15 9.42
C MET A 237 8.33 16.47 8.83
N LEU A 238 8.56 17.50 9.65
CA LEU A 238 9.09 18.78 9.20
C LEU A 238 10.50 18.63 8.62
N ALA A 239 11.38 17.88 9.28
CA ALA A 239 12.73 17.59 8.79
C ALA A 239 12.71 16.92 7.42
N SER A 240 11.75 16.02 7.16
CA SER A 240 11.58 15.37 5.86
C SER A 240 11.20 16.32 4.72
N TYR A 241 10.52 17.44 5.03
CA TYR A 241 10.12 18.46 4.06
C TYR A 241 10.99 19.72 4.10
N GLN A 242 12.04 19.76 4.92
CA GLN A 242 12.92 20.90 5.07
C GLN A 242 13.80 21.20 3.83
N PRO A 243 14.27 20.20 3.04
CA PRO A 243 15.06 20.49 1.86
C PRO A 243 14.32 21.41 0.89
N HIS A 244 15.05 22.38 0.33
CA HIS A 244 14.56 23.31 -0.67
C HIS A 244 14.89 22.84 -2.07
N PHE A 245 14.06 23.23 -3.02
CA PHE A 245 14.30 23.04 -4.44
C PHE A 245 14.88 24.34 -5.00
N GLU A 246 15.88 24.23 -5.87
CA GLU A 246 16.42 25.39 -6.57
C GLU A 246 15.49 25.81 -7.71
N PRO A 247 15.35 27.13 -7.98
CA PRO A 247 14.58 27.59 -9.12
C PRO A 247 15.14 27.05 -10.44
N MET A 248 14.25 26.61 -11.34
CA MET A 248 14.66 26.22 -12.68
C MET A 248 14.92 27.45 -13.54
N LYS A 249 16.11 27.51 -14.16
CA LYS A 249 16.43 28.53 -15.15
C LYS A 249 15.72 28.21 -16.48
N ASP A 250 15.46 29.22 -17.29
CA ASP A 250 14.99 29.01 -18.67
C ASP A 250 16.01 28.24 -19.51
N ALA A 251 15.53 27.48 -20.48
CA ALA A 251 16.37 26.61 -21.31
C ALA A 251 17.61 27.28 -21.93
N PRO A 252 17.59 28.55 -22.34
CA PRO A 252 18.78 29.25 -22.87
C PRO A 252 19.91 29.44 -21.84
N TYR A 253 19.59 29.32 -20.54
CA TYR A 253 20.58 29.47 -19.45
C TYR A 253 21.05 28.13 -18.88
N TRP A 254 20.67 27.01 -19.50
CA TRP A 254 21.18 25.71 -19.10
C TRP A 254 22.60 25.54 -19.61
N GLU A 255 23.49 25.10 -18.73
CA GLU A 255 24.86 24.80 -19.09
C GLU A 255 24.90 23.55 -19.99
N GLU A 256 25.48 23.67 -21.16
CA GLU A 256 25.74 22.51 -22.02
C GLU A 256 26.88 21.69 -21.38
N ASP A 257 26.62 20.44 -21.00
CA ASP A 257 27.65 19.52 -20.58
C ASP A 257 28.35 18.96 -21.83
N PRO A 258 29.63 19.29 -22.08
CA PRO A 258 30.35 18.81 -23.26
C PRO A 258 30.50 17.29 -23.28
N ASN A 259 30.36 16.63 -22.14
CA ASN A 259 30.45 15.16 -22.03
C ASN A 259 29.09 14.45 -22.35
N PHE A 260 27.99 15.20 -22.46
CA PHE A 260 26.70 14.66 -22.85
C PHE A 260 26.44 14.94 -24.33
N PRO A 261 26.33 13.92 -25.18
CA PRO A 261 25.94 14.11 -26.57
C PRO A 261 24.52 14.68 -26.63
N MET A 262 24.32 15.70 -27.48
CA MET A 262 23.00 16.24 -27.74
C MET A 262 22.13 15.14 -28.38
N LEU A 263 21.27 14.50 -27.56
CA LEU A 263 20.37 13.44 -28.02
C LEU A 263 19.23 14.07 -28.83
N ARG A 264 19.25 13.87 -30.14
CA ARG A 264 18.11 14.20 -31.01
C ARG A 264 17.23 12.97 -31.19
N PRO A 265 15.89 13.09 -31.10
CA PRO A 265 15.01 11.98 -31.41
C PRO A 265 15.24 11.51 -32.84
N ASP A 266 15.42 10.21 -33.07
CA ASP A 266 15.46 9.66 -34.42
C ASP A 266 14.07 9.86 -35.07
N PRO A 267 13.94 10.62 -36.18
CA PRO A 267 12.66 10.87 -36.82
C PRO A 267 11.89 9.58 -37.18
N ARG A 268 12.61 8.47 -37.41
CA ARG A 268 12.01 7.15 -37.73
C ARG A 268 11.36 6.50 -36.52
N LEU A 269 11.78 6.89 -35.30
CA LEU A 269 11.23 6.39 -34.04
C LEU A 269 10.16 7.33 -33.45
N LEU A 270 9.87 8.44 -34.11
CA LEU A 270 8.77 9.33 -33.71
C LEU A 270 7.46 8.56 -33.83
N ARG A 271 6.78 8.40 -32.70
CA ARG A 271 5.47 7.73 -32.68
C ARG A 271 4.45 8.51 -33.50
N GLN A 272 3.74 7.78 -34.35
CA GLN A 272 2.53 8.31 -34.98
C GLN A 272 1.51 8.74 -33.90
N ARG A 273 0.74 9.79 -34.20
CA ARG A 273 -0.29 10.32 -33.30
C ARG A 273 -1.28 9.20 -32.96
N GLY A 274 -1.48 8.95 -31.69
CA GLY A 274 -2.41 7.94 -31.19
C GLY A 274 -2.14 7.60 -29.73
N ARG A 275 -3.08 6.89 -29.10
CA ARG A 275 -2.92 6.41 -27.73
C ARG A 275 -1.76 5.40 -27.67
N PRO A 276 -0.71 5.63 -26.87
CA PRO A 276 0.36 4.65 -26.71
C PRO A 276 -0.24 3.31 -26.25
N LYS A 277 0.22 2.20 -26.81
CA LYS A 277 -0.09 0.88 -26.26
C LYS A 277 0.51 0.83 -24.86
N SER A 278 -0.33 0.88 -23.83
CA SER A 278 0.12 0.72 -22.46
C SER A 278 0.37 -0.76 -22.21
N THR A 279 1.61 -1.20 -22.26
CA THR A 279 1.99 -2.47 -21.67
C THR A 279 2.19 -2.25 -20.18
N ARG A 280 1.38 -2.90 -19.36
CA ARG A 280 1.58 -2.91 -17.90
C ARG A 280 2.93 -3.57 -17.61
N ILE A 281 3.80 -2.88 -16.91
CA ILE A 281 5.02 -3.49 -16.36
C ILE A 281 4.55 -4.46 -15.27
N ARG A 282 4.77 -5.75 -15.50
CA ARG A 282 4.43 -6.81 -14.54
C ARG A 282 5.47 -6.82 -13.43
N ASN A 283 5.03 -7.10 -12.22
CA ASN A 283 5.88 -7.29 -11.05
C ASN A 283 5.81 -8.73 -10.55
N GLU A 284 6.52 -9.04 -9.47
CA GLU A 284 6.56 -10.37 -8.86
C GLU A 284 5.19 -10.91 -8.40
N MET A 285 4.18 -10.02 -8.20
CA MET A 285 2.82 -10.40 -7.83
C MET A 285 1.94 -10.72 -9.04
N ASP A 286 2.37 -10.33 -10.24
CA ASP A 286 1.60 -10.58 -11.46
C ASP A 286 1.97 -11.98 -11.97
N TRP A 287 1.08 -12.95 -11.79
CA TRP A 287 1.30 -14.28 -12.33
C TRP A 287 1.41 -14.23 -13.85
N ARG A 288 2.31 -15.05 -14.38
CA ARG A 288 2.38 -15.33 -15.81
C ARG A 288 1.12 -16.13 -16.15
N GLU A 289 0.03 -15.44 -16.44
CA GLU A 289 -1.06 -16.06 -17.17
C GLU A 289 -0.45 -16.59 -18.47
N ASN A 290 -0.60 -17.91 -18.71
CA ASN A 290 -0.43 -18.44 -20.05
C ASN A 290 -1.32 -17.56 -20.93
N GLN A 291 -0.71 -16.86 -21.90
CA GLN A 291 -1.45 -16.03 -22.83
C GLN A 291 -2.48 -16.96 -23.50
N HIS A 292 -3.70 -16.95 -23.01
CA HIS A 292 -4.81 -17.48 -23.79
C HIS A 292 -4.82 -16.67 -25.08
N LYS A 293 -4.40 -17.31 -26.15
CA LYS A 293 -4.51 -16.70 -27.46
C LYS A 293 -5.96 -16.31 -27.64
N GLN A 294 -6.16 -15.03 -27.99
CA GLN A 294 -7.49 -14.49 -28.14
C GLN A 294 -8.22 -15.26 -29.25
N SER A 295 -9.27 -15.99 -28.91
CA SER A 295 -10.10 -16.68 -29.87
C SER A 295 -11.08 -15.72 -30.55
N CYS A 296 -11.32 -15.86 -31.81
CA CYS A 296 -12.29 -15.07 -32.56
C CYS A 296 -13.71 -15.33 -32.08
N GLY A 297 -14.45 -14.29 -31.69
CA GLY A 297 -15.84 -14.40 -31.23
C GLY A 297 -16.84 -14.87 -32.32
N LEU A 298 -16.42 -14.97 -33.59
CA LEU A 298 -17.26 -15.48 -34.69
C LEU A 298 -16.97 -16.95 -35.02
N CYS A 299 -15.70 -17.36 -35.06
CA CYS A 299 -15.33 -18.72 -35.48
C CYS A 299 -14.63 -19.52 -34.38
N ASN A 300 -14.43 -18.95 -33.18
CA ASN A 300 -13.71 -19.55 -32.06
C ASN A 300 -12.25 -19.99 -32.34
N GLN A 301 -11.68 -19.65 -33.50
CA GLN A 301 -10.29 -19.95 -33.82
C GLN A 301 -9.34 -18.90 -33.27
N GLU A 302 -8.15 -19.33 -32.87
CA GLU A 302 -7.12 -18.45 -32.31
C GLU A 302 -6.39 -17.66 -33.43
N GLY A 303 -5.83 -16.47 -33.05
CA GLY A 303 -4.92 -15.72 -33.92
C GLY A 303 -5.54 -14.53 -34.65
N HIS A 304 -6.85 -14.33 -34.60
CA HIS A 304 -7.53 -13.15 -35.15
C HIS A 304 -8.74 -12.73 -34.30
N ASN A 305 -9.31 -11.59 -34.58
CA ASN A 305 -10.54 -11.07 -33.93
C ASN A 305 -11.71 -11.06 -34.93
N CYS A 306 -12.93 -10.76 -34.43
CA CYS A 306 -14.15 -10.74 -35.26
C CYS A 306 -14.04 -9.84 -36.50
N LYS A 307 -13.29 -8.72 -36.43
CA LYS A 307 -13.10 -7.78 -37.55
C LYS A 307 -12.17 -8.28 -38.64
N LYS A 308 -11.31 -9.26 -38.33
CA LYS A 308 -10.35 -9.89 -39.26
C LYS A 308 -10.64 -11.37 -39.43
N CYS A 309 -11.85 -11.79 -39.14
CA CYS A 309 -12.24 -13.17 -39.27
C CYS A 309 -12.41 -13.53 -40.77
N PRO A 310 -11.72 -14.60 -41.27
CA PRO A 310 -11.94 -15.07 -42.63
C PRO A 310 -13.37 -15.50 -42.92
N ASN A 311 -14.10 -15.89 -41.86
CA ASN A 311 -15.49 -16.34 -41.94
C ASN A 311 -16.49 -15.21 -41.64
N ALA A 312 -16.05 -13.95 -41.57
CA ALA A 312 -16.95 -12.81 -41.54
C ALA A 312 -17.60 -12.68 -42.93
N ILE A 313 -18.90 -12.92 -42.99
CA ILE A 313 -19.68 -12.71 -44.22
C ILE A 313 -19.50 -11.22 -44.58
N SER A 314 -18.83 -10.96 -45.69
CA SER A 314 -18.73 -9.64 -46.27
C SER A 314 -20.17 -9.23 -46.68
N ASN A 315 -20.74 -8.25 -45.98
CA ASN A 315 -21.94 -7.54 -46.43
C ASN A 315 -21.59 -6.66 -47.64
N GLN A 316 -21.28 -7.30 -48.76
CA GLN A 316 -21.26 -6.73 -50.10
C GLN A 316 -22.04 -7.68 -50.95
N GLU A 317 -23.32 -7.38 -51.11
CA GLU A 317 -24.21 -7.66 -52.20
C GLU A 317 -25.66 -7.76 -51.75
N ALA A 318 -26.25 -6.59 -51.48
CA ALA A 318 -27.68 -6.41 -51.60
C ALA A 318 -27.91 -5.22 -52.54
N VAL A 319 -27.57 -5.45 -53.82
CA VAL A 319 -28.11 -4.66 -54.92
C VAL A 319 -29.52 -5.15 -55.13
N MET A 320 -30.53 -4.33 -54.84
CA MET A 320 -31.91 -4.57 -55.23
C MET A 320 -32.05 -4.51 -56.77
N PRO A 321 -32.76 -5.46 -57.37
CA PRO A 321 -33.19 -5.26 -58.77
C PRO A 321 -34.39 -4.27 -58.79
N GLN A 322 -34.26 -3.25 -59.60
CA GLN A 322 -35.36 -2.39 -60.01
C GLN A 322 -36.25 -3.19 -60.98
N SER A 323 -37.52 -3.25 -60.71
CA SER A 323 -38.60 -3.33 -61.71
C SER A 323 -39.85 -2.63 -61.18
#